data_56c66ea937b26be0cf4de1251c39c461
#
_entry.id   56c66ea937b26be0cf4de1251c39c461
#
_cell.length_a   1.000
_cell.length_b   1.000
_cell.length_c   1.000
_cell.angle_alpha   90.00
_cell.angle_beta   90.00
_cell.angle_gamma   90.00
#
_symmetry.space_group_name_H-M   'P 1'
#
loop_
_entity.id
_entity.type
_entity.pdbx_description
1 polymer ?
#
loop_
_entity_poly.entity_id
_entity_poly.type
_entity_poly.pdbx_seq_one_letter_code
_entity_poly.pdbx_strand_id
1 'polypeptide(L)'
;MDVVRELQNPDQGWMQRYEVVQELGDCFASVGEYENARRCYEKAAWLEPDEAGPYVGTGVIELQQGRVEDAEVAFRVALRLDAGSSRAHAGLAMIAQQTGRHREAFEAYLKSLELDSNNLTALLGLFQVSCQMGTFSQVIHYLKVYLQMHPGDCSVMFCLAALCARDGQDRQAVELLRDILSLEPEHTDARNLLEEMEHKAAHVNQE
;
A
#
# COMPACT_ATOMS: atom_id res chain seq x y z
N MET A 1 -12.37 8.21 -29.12
CA MET A 1 -12.02 9.63 -29.01
C MET A 1 -10.65 9.68 -28.36
N ASP A 2 -9.71 10.34 -29.03
CA ASP A 2 -8.29 10.21 -28.72
C ASP A 2 -7.92 11.21 -27.63
N VAL A 3 -7.96 10.79 -26.35
CA VAL A 3 -7.62 11.62 -25.18
C VAL A 3 -6.23 12.25 -25.33
N VAL A 4 -5.30 11.54 -26.01
CA VAL A 4 -3.95 12.05 -26.31
C VAL A 4 -3.98 13.26 -27.28
N ARG A 5 -4.98 13.33 -28.19
CA ARG A 5 -5.18 14.47 -29.07
C ARG A 5 -5.78 15.68 -28.34
N GLU A 6 -6.58 15.41 -27.30
CA GLU A 6 -7.16 16.45 -26.46
C GLU A 6 -6.11 17.07 -25.53
N LEU A 7 -5.11 16.30 -25.07
CA LEU A 7 -3.96 16.82 -24.31
C LEU A 7 -3.07 17.79 -25.12
N GLN A 8 -3.20 17.82 -26.44
CA GLN A 8 -2.45 18.72 -27.34
C GLN A 8 -3.16 20.03 -27.64
N ASN A 9 -4.39 20.24 -27.14
CA ASN A 9 -5.18 21.44 -27.41
C ASN A 9 -5.14 22.41 -26.20
N PRO A 10 -4.36 23.49 -26.22
CA PRO A 10 -4.12 24.37 -25.07
C PRO A 10 -5.35 25.21 -24.65
N ASP A 11 -6.45 25.21 -25.40
CA ASP A 11 -7.64 26.05 -25.16
C ASP A 11 -8.67 25.40 -24.20
N GLN A 12 -8.37 24.25 -23.60
CA GLN A 12 -9.31 23.61 -22.69
C GLN A 12 -9.06 24.10 -21.25
N GLY A 13 -9.96 24.91 -20.72
CA GLY A 13 -9.86 25.51 -19.37
C GLY A 13 -9.71 24.53 -18.20
N TRP A 14 -9.96 23.22 -18.41
CA TRP A 14 -9.72 22.17 -17.43
C TRP A 14 -8.23 21.82 -17.27
N MET A 15 -7.40 21.95 -18.33
CA MET A 15 -5.94 21.76 -18.24
C MET A 15 -5.23 22.88 -17.46
N GLN A 16 -5.94 23.88 -17.02
CA GLN A 16 -5.46 24.96 -16.15
C GLN A 16 -5.87 24.71 -14.68
N ARG A 17 -6.52 23.60 -14.40
CA ARG A 17 -6.93 23.23 -13.04
C ARG A 17 -6.04 22.10 -12.53
N TYR A 18 -5.30 22.38 -11.48
CA TYR A 18 -4.38 21.46 -10.83
C TYR A 18 -5.03 20.09 -10.55
N GLU A 19 -6.17 20.09 -9.85
CA GLU A 19 -6.83 18.87 -9.40
C GLU A 19 -7.19 17.94 -10.57
N VAL A 20 -7.70 18.52 -11.66
CA VAL A 20 -8.12 17.74 -12.84
C VAL A 20 -6.91 17.10 -13.54
N VAL A 21 -5.81 17.85 -13.65
CA VAL A 21 -4.60 17.34 -14.28
C VAL A 21 -3.93 16.29 -13.40
N GLN A 22 -3.95 16.48 -12.08
CA GLN A 22 -3.45 15.50 -11.11
C GLN A 22 -4.25 14.19 -11.20
N GLU A 23 -5.58 14.25 -11.13
CA GLU A 23 -6.45 13.07 -11.24
C GLU A 23 -6.28 12.33 -12.58
N LEU A 24 -6.11 13.08 -13.66
CA LEU A 24 -5.85 12.49 -14.98
C LEU A 24 -4.50 11.76 -15.00
N GLY A 25 -3.49 12.31 -14.35
CA GLY A 25 -2.20 11.64 -14.13
C GLY A 25 -2.36 10.31 -13.37
N ASP A 26 -3.13 10.32 -12.29
CA ASP A 26 -3.41 9.12 -11.49
C ASP A 26 -4.19 8.06 -12.33
N CYS A 27 -5.14 8.49 -13.16
CA CYS A 27 -5.84 7.60 -14.09
C CYS A 27 -4.88 6.96 -15.11
N PHE A 28 -4.02 7.76 -15.77
CA PHE A 28 -3.02 7.21 -16.70
C PHE A 28 -2.04 6.26 -16.02
N ALA A 29 -1.59 6.59 -14.81
CA ALA A 29 -0.71 5.73 -14.03
C ALA A 29 -1.37 4.37 -13.72
N SER A 30 -2.65 4.37 -13.37
CA SER A 30 -3.40 3.15 -13.03
C SER A 30 -3.57 2.18 -14.20
N VAL A 31 -3.60 2.69 -15.44
CA VAL A 31 -3.69 1.88 -16.66
C VAL A 31 -2.33 1.60 -17.31
N GLY A 32 -1.23 2.03 -16.67
CA GLY A 32 0.13 1.78 -17.14
C GLY A 32 0.62 2.73 -18.24
N GLU A 33 -0.13 3.80 -18.53
CA GLU A 33 0.25 4.83 -19.51
C GLU A 33 1.22 5.86 -18.89
N TYR A 34 2.39 5.41 -18.47
CA TYR A 34 3.34 6.18 -17.63
C TYR A 34 3.82 7.48 -18.28
N GLU A 35 3.99 7.52 -19.61
CA GLU A 35 4.40 8.74 -20.31
C GLU A 35 3.30 9.83 -20.29
N ASN A 36 2.04 9.43 -20.42
CA ASN A 36 0.91 10.34 -20.29
C ASN A 36 0.73 10.80 -18.84
N ALA A 37 0.88 9.88 -17.86
CA ALA A 37 0.87 10.22 -16.44
C ALA A 37 1.97 11.23 -16.10
N ARG A 38 3.21 11.03 -16.59
CA ARG A 38 4.34 11.93 -16.38
C ARG A 38 4.03 13.35 -16.86
N ARG A 39 3.50 13.48 -18.09
CA ARG A 39 3.11 14.80 -18.66
C ARG A 39 2.06 15.50 -17.81
N CYS A 40 1.10 14.74 -17.27
CA CYS A 40 0.09 15.29 -16.37
C CYS A 40 0.72 15.77 -15.06
N TYR A 41 1.59 14.98 -14.43
CA TYR A 41 2.25 15.38 -13.19
C TYR A 41 3.20 16.57 -13.38
N GLU A 42 3.96 16.63 -14.48
CA GLU A 42 4.77 17.79 -14.84
C GLU A 42 3.92 19.06 -15.00
N LYS A 43 2.76 18.92 -15.66
CA LYS A 43 1.81 20.03 -15.80
C LYS A 43 1.19 20.44 -14.47
N ALA A 44 0.82 19.49 -13.62
CA ALA A 44 0.29 19.76 -12.30
C ALA A 44 1.33 20.47 -11.41
N ALA A 45 2.58 20.01 -11.41
CA ALA A 45 3.69 20.65 -10.69
C ALA A 45 4.02 22.07 -11.22
N TRP A 46 3.77 22.32 -12.52
CA TRP A 46 3.90 23.67 -13.06
C TRP A 46 2.76 24.60 -12.63
N LEU A 47 1.54 24.07 -12.47
CA LEU A 47 0.38 24.84 -12.04
C LEU A 47 0.47 25.18 -10.54
N GLU A 48 0.81 24.22 -9.70
CA GLU A 48 0.92 24.35 -8.25
C GLU A 48 2.24 23.72 -7.78
N PRO A 49 3.36 24.47 -7.80
CA PRO A 49 4.69 23.94 -7.53
C PRO A 49 4.89 23.47 -6.08
N ASP A 50 4.11 24.00 -5.15
CA ASP A 50 4.20 23.70 -3.72
C ASP A 50 3.35 22.49 -3.30
N GLU A 51 2.59 21.90 -4.24
CA GLU A 51 1.80 20.71 -3.99
C GLU A 51 2.62 19.42 -4.11
N ALA A 52 2.53 18.55 -3.10
CA ALA A 52 3.29 17.30 -3.05
C ALA A 52 2.75 16.21 -4.01
N GLY A 53 1.45 16.29 -4.38
CA GLY A 53 0.76 15.27 -5.18
C GLY A 53 1.48 14.85 -6.45
N PRO A 54 1.89 15.79 -7.33
CA PRO A 54 2.58 15.47 -8.59
C PRO A 54 3.89 14.72 -8.39
N TYR A 55 4.63 15.05 -7.34
CA TYR A 55 5.89 14.38 -7.03
C TYR A 55 5.66 12.99 -6.45
N VAL A 56 4.60 12.78 -5.67
CA VAL A 56 4.18 11.44 -5.24
C VAL A 56 3.82 10.58 -6.46
N GLY A 57 2.98 11.12 -7.38
CA GLY A 57 2.62 10.43 -8.61
C GLY A 57 3.83 10.09 -9.47
N THR A 58 4.75 11.03 -9.65
CA THR A 58 6.03 10.80 -10.35
C THR A 58 6.81 9.68 -9.68
N GLY A 59 6.99 9.72 -8.36
CA GLY A 59 7.69 8.65 -7.62
C GLY A 59 7.07 7.27 -7.84
N VAL A 60 5.75 7.18 -7.87
CA VAL A 60 5.03 5.92 -8.12
C VAL A 60 5.32 5.38 -9.53
N ILE A 61 5.20 6.20 -10.58
CA ILE A 61 5.46 5.75 -11.95
C ILE A 61 6.94 5.41 -12.20
N GLU A 62 7.87 6.14 -11.57
CA GLU A 62 9.30 5.82 -11.64
C GLU A 62 9.60 4.47 -10.99
N LEU A 63 9.01 4.21 -9.82
CA LEU A 63 9.18 2.94 -9.12
C LEU A 63 8.61 1.77 -9.91
N GLN A 64 7.43 1.93 -10.52
CA GLN A 64 6.81 0.91 -11.38
C GLN A 64 7.64 0.61 -12.64
N GLN A 65 8.40 1.58 -13.12
CA GLN A 65 9.33 1.40 -14.26
C GLN A 65 10.72 0.91 -13.84
N GLY A 66 10.94 0.64 -12.54
CA GLY A 66 12.21 0.16 -12.01
C GLY A 66 13.27 1.24 -11.86
N ARG A 67 12.94 2.52 -12.02
CA ARG A 67 13.85 3.67 -11.84
C ARG A 67 13.85 4.10 -10.37
N VAL A 68 14.49 3.28 -9.54
CA VAL A 68 14.43 3.38 -8.07
C VAL A 68 15.03 4.71 -7.58
N GLU A 69 16.15 5.17 -8.15
CA GLU A 69 16.82 6.41 -7.78
C GLU A 69 15.97 7.64 -8.08
N ASP A 70 15.31 7.67 -9.24
CA ASP A 70 14.43 8.77 -9.64
C ASP A 70 13.16 8.79 -8.76
N ALA A 71 12.62 7.62 -8.43
CA ALA A 71 11.50 7.48 -7.51
C ALA A 71 11.84 8.01 -6.11
N GLU A 72 13.04 7.68 -5.60
CA GLU A 72 13.50 8.16 -4.29
C GLU A 72 13.62 9.68 -4.25
N VAL A 73 14.16 10.29 -5.32
CA VAL A 73 14.25 11.75 -5.46
C VAL A 73 12.84 12.36 -5.42
N ALA A 74 11.91 11.83 -6.20
CA ALA A 74 10.55 12.34 -6.29
C ALA A 74 9.81 12.27 -4.94
N PHE A 75 9.86 11.13 -4.24
CA PHE A 75 9.24 11.01 -2.91
C PHE A 75 9.89 11.92 -1.86
N ARG A 76 11.21 12.14 -1.91
CA ARG A 76 11.89 13.09 -1.02
C ARG A 76 11.50 14.54 -1.31
N VAL A 77 11.27 14.90 -2.58
CA VAL A 77 10.71 16.21 -2.93
C VAL A 77 9.30 16.35 -2.34
N ALA A 78 8.44 15.34 -2.52
CA ALA A 78 7.10 15.33 -1.94
C ALA A 78 7.13 15.54 -0.42
N LEU A 79 8.02 14.86 0.31
CA LEU A 79 8.15 15.02 1.77
C LEU A 79 8.73 16.36 2.22
N ARG A 80 9.48 17.06 1.36
CA ARG A 80 9.92 18.44 1.67
C ARG A 80 8.78 19.44 1.53
N LEU A 81 7.84 19.19 0.62
CA LEU A 81 6.65 20.02 0.41
C LEU A 81 5.58 19.70 1.46
N ASP A 82 5.34 18.42 1.70
CA ASP A 82 4.40 17.93 2.71
C ASP A 82 5.02 16.77 3.51
N ALA A 83 5.54 17.08 4.69
CA ALA A 83 6.09 16.06 5.61
C ALA A 83 5.03 15.09 6.15
N GLY A 84 3.73 15.42 6.02
CA GLY A 84 2.57 14.60 6.38
C GLY A 84 2.09 13.67 5.27
N SER A 85 2.76 13.62 4.12
CA SER A 85 2.36 12.76 3.00
C SER A 85 2.56 11.27 3.33
N SER A 86 1.49 10.61 3.77
CA SER A 86 1.46 9.15 4.01
C SER A 86 1.91 8.36 2.77
N ARG A 87 1.45 8.75 1.58
CA ARG A 87 1.81 8.09 0.31
C ARG A 87 3.30 8.20 0.00
N ALA A 88 3.94 9.33 0.27
CA ALA A 88 5.37 9.51 0.05
C ALA A 88 6.21 8.67 1.04
N HIS A 89 5.80 8.60 2.31
CA HIS A 89 6.43 7.69 3.28
C HIS A 89 6.31 6.22 2.85
N ALA A 90 5.13 5.78 2.38
CA ALA A 90 4.95 4.43 1.84
C ALA A 90 5.83 4.18 0.61
N GLY A 91 5.98 5.16 -0.29
CA GLY A 91 6.87 5.05 -1.45
C GLY A 91 8.33 4.85 -1.07
N LEU A 92 8.86 5.62 -0.12
CA LEU A 92 10.23 5.41 0.40
C LEU A 92 10.37 4.07 1.13
N ALA A 93 9.33 3.63 1.85
CA ALA A 93 9.32 2.31 2.48
C ALA A 93 9.41 1.18 1.45
N MET A 94 8.68 1.27 0.34
CA MET A 94 8.77 0.30 -0.76
C MET A 94 10.18 0.24 -1.36
N ILE A 95 10.84 1.39 -1.56
CA ILE A 95 12.21 1.46 -2.04
C ILE A 95 13.16 0.80 -1.04
N ALA A 96 13.03 1.11 0.25
CA ALA A 96 13.85 0.51 1.30
C ALA A 96 13.65 -1.02 1.36
N GLN A 97 12.43 -1.49 1.22
CA GLN A 97 12.10 -2.92 1.17
C GLN A 97 12.76 -3.61 -0.04
N GLN A 98 12.63 -3.05 -1.24
CA GLN A 98 13.24 -3.60 -2.46
C GLN A 98 14.77 -3.66 -2.39
N THR A 99 15.38 -2.71 -1.68
CA THR A 99 16.84 -2.65 -1.49
C THR A 99 17.34 -3.41 -0.26
N GLY A 100 16.46 -4.21 0.39
CA GLY A 100 16.80 -5.04 1.55
C GLY A 100 17.02 -4.28 2.87
N ARG A 101 16.72 -2.99 2.91
CA ARG A 101 16.80 -2.14 4.11
C ARG A 101 15.53 -2.31 4.97
N HIS A 102 15.28 -3.54 5.43
CA HIS A 102 14.01 -3.92 6.06
C HIS A 102 13.64 -3.09 7.29
N ARG A 103 14.62 -2.70 8.11
CA ARG A 103 14.36 -1.87 9.30
C ARG A 103 13.89 -0.46 8.91
N GLU A 104 14.53 0.14 7.92
CA GLU A 104 14.14 1.45 7.39
C GLU A 104 12.74 1.38 6.74
N ALA A 105 12.47 0.33 5.97
CA ALA A 105 11.16 0.08 5.38
C ALA A 105 10.08 -0.03 6.46
N PHE A 106 10.34 -0.80 7.52
CA PHE A 106 9.42 -0.97 8.64
C PHE A 106 9.07 0.36 9.31
N GLU A 107 10.09 1.17 9.66
CA GLU A 107 9.90 2.48 10.29
C GLU A 107 9.12 3.47 9.36
N ALA A 108 9.41 3.46 8.06
CA ALA A 108 8.72 4.31 7.10
C ALA A 108 7.27 3.88 6.82
N TYR A 109 6.97 2.57 6.78
CA TYR A 109 5.59 2.09 6.72
C TYR A 109 4.79 2.44 7.99
N LEU A 110 5.38 2.30 9.17
CA LEU A 110 4.75 2.74 10.41
C LEU A 110 4.42 4.23 10.36
N LYS A 111 5.36 5.04 9.90
CA LYS A 111 5.13 6.49 9.77
C LYS A 111 3.99 6.80 8.80
N SER A 112 3.91 6.10 7.69
CA SER A 112 2.79 6.20 6.75
C SER A 112 1.44 5.90 7.43
N LEU A 113 1.36 4.80 8.21
CA LEU A 113 0.13 4.37 8.90
C LEU A 113 -0.25 5.27 10.09
N GLU A 114 0.72 5.91 10.75
CA GLU A 114 0.47 6.96 11.75
C GLU A 114 -0.24 8.17 11.13
N LEU A 115 0.11 8.52 9.89
CA LEU A 115 -0.45 9.65 9.16
C LEU A 115 -1.79 9.31 8.50
N ASP A 116 -1.92 8.09 7.97
CA ASP A 116 -3.14 7.57 7.36
C ASP A 116 -3.26 6.06 7.61
N SER A 117 -4.08 5.69 8.58
CA SER A 117 -4.33 4.29 8.95
C SER A 117 -5.05 3.47 7.86
N ASN A 118 -5.62 4.14 6.85
CA ASN A 118 -6.27 3.51 5.69
C ASN A 118 -5.32 3.28 4.51
N ASN A 119 -4.04 3.64 4.63
CA ASN A 119 -3.06 3.39 3.57
C ASN A 119 -2.78 1.89 3.44
N LEU A 120 -3.56 1.22 2.58
CA LEU A 120 -3.45 -0.23 2.36
C LEU A 120 -2.07 -0.64 1.83
N THR A 121 -1.44 0.18 0.98
CA THR A 121 -0.08 -0.08 0.49
C THR A 121 0.91 -0.17 1.64
N ALA A 122 0.84 0.78 2.58
CA ALA A 122 1.70 0.77 3.76
C ALA A 122 1.40 -0.41 4.69
N LEU A 123 0.13 -0.75 4.86
CA LEU A 123 -0.30 -1.87 5.71
C LEU A 123 0.22 -3.22 5.19
N LEU A 124 0.05 -3.48 3.89
CA LEU A 124 0.55 -4.71 3.26
C LEU A 124 2.08 -4.76 3.21
N GLY A 125 2.73 -3.63 2.95
CA GLY A 125 4.19 -3.54 3.01
C GLY A 125 4.74 -3.81 4.42
N LEU A 126 4.12 -3.22 5.44
CA LEU A 126 4.46 -3.47 6.84
C LEU A 126 4.29 -4.95 7.21
N PHE A 127 3.19 -5.59 6.77
CA PHE A 127 2.97 -7.03 6.94
C PHE A 127 4.11 -7.85 6.35
N GLN A 128 4.50 -7.58 5.10
CA GLN A 128 5.56 -8.33 4.41
C GLN A 128 6.90 -8.19 5.11
N VAL A 129 7.28 -6.95 5.46
CA VAL A 129 8.56 -6.68 6.14
C VAL A 129 8.58 -7.30 7.54
N SER A 130 7.47 -7.27 8.28
CA SER A 130 7.39 -7.87 9.60
C SER A 130 7.51 -9.39 9.57
N CYS A 131 6.98 -10.04 8.53
CA CYS A 131 7.17 -11.47 8.31
C CYS A 131 8.65 -11.85 8.13
N GLN A 132 9.45 -10.97 7.51
CA GLN A 132 10.88 -11.15 7.33
C GLN A 132 11.67 -10.88 8.63
N MET A 133 11.23 -9.89 9.42
CA MET A 133 11.89 -9.47 10.64
C MET A 133 11.47 -10.26 11.89
N GLY A 134 10.34 -10.99 11.83
CA GLY A 134 9.75 -11.67 13.00
C GLY A 134 9.14 -10.72 14.04
N THR A 135 8.72 -9.53 13.65
CA THR A 135 8.15 -8.48 14.53
C THR A 135 6.66 -8.28 14.23
N PHE A 136 5.77 -8.90 15.02
CA PHE A 136 4.35 -9.00 14.66
C PHE A 136 3.41 -8.03 15.41
N SER A 137 3.73 -7.68 16.66
CA SER A 137 2.80 -6.98 17.55
C SER A 137 2.28 -5.63 16.99
N GLN A 138 3.18 -4.82 16.42
CA GLN A 138 2.77 -3.51 15.85
C GLN A 138 1.90 -3.68 14.60
N VAL A 139 2.21 -4.65 13.76
CA VAL A 139 1.43 -4.92 12.55
C VAL A 139 0.05 -5.43 12.89
N ILE A 140 -0.06 -6.36 13.85
CA ILE A 140 -1.33 -6.85 14.37
C ILE A 140 -2.20 -5.68 14.85
N HIS A 141 -1.61 -4.69 15.52
CA HIS A 141 -2.34 -3.49 15.94
C HIS A 141 -2.92 -2.73 14.76
N TYR A 142 -2.12 -2.40 13.74
CA TYR A 142 -2.59 -1.63 12.59
C TYR A 142 -3.59 -2.41 11.72
N LEU A 143 -3.41 -3.72 11.55
CA LEU A 143 -4.40 -4.58 10.87
C LEU A 143 -5.76 -4.54 11.60
N LYS A 144 -5.76 -4.60 12.93
CA LYS A 144 -6.98 -4.48 13.72
C LYS A 144 -7.63 -3.10 13.59
N VAL A 145 -6.85 -2.02 13.59
CA VAL A 145 -7.35 -0.65 13.37
C VAL A 145 -8.00 -0.53 11.99
N TYR A 146 -7.33 -1.02 10.94
CA TYR A 146 -7.88 -1.02 9.59
C TYR A 146 -9.20 -1.80 9.51
N LEU A 147 -9.28 -2.99 10.10
CA LEU A 147 -10.47 -3.83 10.08
C LEU A 147 -11.66 -3.26 10.88
N GLN A 148 -11.43 -2.30 11.79
CA GLN A 148 -12.54 -1.57 12.43
C GLN A 148 -13.28 -0.68 11.42
N MET A 149 -12.58 -0.16 10.42
CA MET A 149 -13.15 0.65 9.34
C MET A 149 -13.63 -0.21 8.16
N HIS A 150 -13.01 -1.37 7.95
CA HIS A 150 -13.23 -2.28 6.83
C HIS A 150 -13.45 -3.73 7.31
N PRO A 151 -14.52 -4.03 8.06
CA PRO A 151 -14.68 -5.31 8.77
C PRO A 151 -14.87 -6.54 7.87
N GLY A 152 -15.15 -6.32 6.57
CA GLY A 152 -15.33 -7.40 5.58
C GLY A 152 -14.15 -7.60 4.63
N ASP A 153 -13.02 -6.95 4.85
CA ASP A 153 -11.83 -7.13 4.00
C ASP A 153 -11.14 -8.47 4.31
N CYS A 154 -11.57 -9.52 3.60
CA CYS A 154 -11.06 -10.89 3.79
C CYS A 154 -9.55 -11.00 3.55
N SER A 155 -8.96 -10.17 2.66
CA SER A 155 -7.52 -10.16 2.41
C SER A 155 -6.75 -9.68 3.64
N VAL A 156 -7.20 -8.60 4.28
CA VAL A 156 -6.58 -8.06 5.50
C VAL A 156 -6.88 -8.94 6.70
N MET A 157 -8.08 -9.52 6.80
CA MET A 157 -8.41 -10.52 7.82
C MET A 157 -7.47 -11.74 7.73
N PHE A 158 -7.17 -12.21 6.52
CA PHE A 158 -6.25 -13.32 6.31
C PHE A 158 -4.81 -12.94 6.74
N CYS A 159 -4.32 -11.74 6.40
CA CYS A 159 -3.04 -11.24 6.90
C CYS A 159 -2.98 -11.24 8.42
N LEU A 160 -4.04 -10.78 9.09
CA LEU A 160 -4.14 -10.78 10.56
C LEU A 160 -4.12 -12.22 11.12
N ALA A 161 -4.90 -13.13 10.53
CA ALA A 161 -4.95 -14.54 10.95
C ALA A 161 -3.58 -15.22 10.82
N ALA A 162 -2.88 -15.01 9.68
CA ALA A 162 -1.54 -15.55 9.45
C ALA A 162 -0.50 -15.04 10.46
N LEU A 163 -0.57 -13.74 10.82
CA LEU A 163 0.31 -13.20 11.86
C LEU A 163 -0.03 -13.71 13.25
N CYS A 164 -1.32 -13.81 13.61
CA CYS A 164 -1.75 -14.38 14.87
C CYS A 164 -1.28 -15.83 15.03
N ALA A 165 -1.37 -16.64 13.97
CA ALA A 165 -0.88 -18.02 13.96
C ALA A 165 0.64 -18.10 14.20
N ARG A 166 1.42 -17.17 13.61
CA ARG A 166 2.88 -17.10 13.80
C ARG A 166 3.29 -16.54 15.16
N ASP A 167 2.46 -15.69 15.75
CA ASP A 167 2.67 -15.08 17.06
C ASP A 167 2.17 -15.99 18.22
N GLY A 168 1.63 -17.19 17.90
CA GLY A 168 1.10 -18.14 18.88
C GLY A 168 -0.29 -17.78 19.41
N GLN A 169 -0.99 -16.85 18.78
CA GLN A 169 -2.39 -16.48 19.10
C GLN A 169 -3.37 -17.39 18.34
N ASP A 170 -3.21 -18.71 18.48
CA ASP A 170 -3.88 -19.73 17.67
C ASP A 170 -5.42 -19.61 17.71
N ARG A 171 -5.98 -19.30 18.89
CA ARG A 171 -7.44 -19.14 19.04
C ARG A 171 -7.99 -18.02 18.18
N GLN A 172 -7.33 -16.86 18.18
CA GLN A 172 -7.73 -15.70 17.38
C GLN A 172 -7.56 -15.97 15.89
N ALA A 173 -6.49 -16.65 15.50
CA ALA A 173 -6.26 -17.03 14.12
C ALA A 173 -7.39 -17.94 13.59
N VAL A 174 -7.78 -18.97 14.33
CA VAL A 174 -8.86 -19.89 13.95
C VAL A 174 -10.20 -19.16 13.85
N GLU A 175 -10.52 -18.25 14.78
CA GLU A 175 -11.75 -17.45 14.71
C GLU A 175 -11.80 -16.61 13.43
N LEU A 176 -10.73 -15.87 13.11
CA LEU A 176 -10.62 -15.06 11.89
C LEU A 176 -10.74 -15.90 10.62
N LEU A 177 -10.09 -17.08 10.57
CA LEU A 177 -10.16 -17.96 9.39
C LEU A 177 -11.57 -18.50 9.16
N ARG A 178 -12.33 -18.81 10.22
CA ARG A 178 -13.73 -19.22 10.11
C ARG A 178 -14.63 -18.07 9.65
N ASP A 179 -14.38 -16.87 10.14
CA ASP A 179 -15.09 -15.67 9.68
C ASP A 179 -14.86 -15.41 8.19
N ILE A 180 -13.60 -15.50 7.72
CA ILE A 180 -13.28 -15.41 6.28
C ILE A 180 -14.04 -16.45 5.48
N LEU A 181 -14.04 -17.72 5.90
CA LEU A 181 -14.72 -18.80 5.18
C LEU A 181 -16.24 -18.69 5.24
N SER A 182 -16.81 -17.95 6.20
CA SER A 182 -18.23 -17.62 6.23
C SER A 182 -18.60 -16.55 5.20
N LEU A 183 -17.70 -15.60 4.93
CA LEU A 183 -17.87 -14.52 3.95
C LEU A 183 -17.50 -14.99 2.53
N GLU A 184 -16.38 -15.69 2.42
CA GLU A 184 -15.79 -16.22 1.17
C GLU A 184 -15.51 -17.73 1.29
N PRO A 185 -16.52 -18.60 1.07
CA PRO A 185 -16.35 -20.06 1.22
C PRO A 185 -15.26 -20.67 0.33
N GLU A 186 -14.94 -20.02 -0.80
CA GLU A 186 -13.93 -20.48 -1.76
C GLU A 186 -12.52 -19.92 -1.48
N HIS A 187 -12.30 -19.28 -0.35
CA HIS A 187 -10.98 -18.73 0.01
C HIS A 187 -10.01 -19.86 0.37
N THR A 188 -9.26 -20.33 -0.63
CA THR A 188 -8.39 -21.53 -0.54
C THR A 188 -7.30 -21.39 0.53
N ASP A 189 -6.65 -20.22 0.63
CA ASP A 189 -5.55 -20.01 1.57
C ASP A 189 -6.03 -20.04 3.03
N ALA A 190 -7.24 -19.47 3.30
CA ALA A 190 -7.82 -19.51 4.63
C ALA A 190 -8.19 -20.93 5.05
N ARG A 191 -8.73 -21.74 4.12
CA ARG A 191 -9.05 -23.16 4.35
C ARG A 191 -7.80 -23.96 4.65
N ASN A 192 -6.75 -23.81 3.83
CA ASN A 192 -5.50 -24.54 4.01
C ASN A 192 -4.84 -24.22 5.36
N LEU A 193 -4.79 -22.93 5.73
CA LEU A 193 -4.21 -22.51 7.00
C LEU A 193 -5.03 -23.03 8.20
N LEU A 194 -6.38 -23.02 8.11
CA LEU A 194 -7.24 -23.54 9.16
C LEU A 194 -7.01 -25.03 9.36
N GLU A 195 -6.96 -25.83 8.29
CA GLU A 195 -6.68 -27.26 8.33
C GLU A 195 -5.30 -27.54 8.94
N GLU A 196 -4.27 -26.79 8.58
CA GLU A 196 -2.93 -26.92 9.18
C GLU A 196 -2.95 -26.68 10.69
N MET A 197 -3.65 -25.63 11.13
CA MET A 197 -3.75 -25.29 12.55
C MET A 197 -4.54 -26.34 13.35
N GLU A 198 -5.64 -26.88 12.79
CA GLU A 198 -6.46 -27.93 13.42
C GLU A 198 -5.67 -29.25 13.53
N HIS A 199 -4.88 -29.61 12.51
CA HIS A 199 -3.98 -30.76 12.58
C HIS A 199 -2.91 -30.61 13.66
N LYS A 200 -2.28 -29.43 13.73
CA LYS A 200 -1.28 -29.13 14.77
C LYS A 200 -1.85 -29.26 16.18
N ALA A 201 -3.05 -28.72 16.40
CA ALA A 201 -3.73 -28.79 17.69
C ALA A 201 -4.11 -30.24 18.07
N ALA A 202 -4.48 -31.09 17.12
CA ALA A 202 -4.80 -32.50 17.34
C ALA A 202 -3.58 -33.31 17.76
N HIS A 203 -2.40 -33.01 17.23
CA HIS A 203 -1.15 -33.70 17.61
C HIS A 203 -0.66 -33.32 19.01
N VAL A 204 -0.78 -32.05 19.41
CA VAL A 204 -0.38 -31.57 20.75
C VAL A 204 -1.24 -32.18 21.85
N ASN A 205 -2.49 -32.55 21.58
CA ASN A 205 -3.39 -33.18 22.57
C ASN A 205 -3.20 -34.71 22.71
N GLN A 206 -2.30 -35.32 21.92
CA GLN A 206 -2.00 -36.77 21.96
C GLN A 206 -0.67 -37.12 22.66
N GLU A 207 0.11 -36.10 23.03
CA GLU A 207 1.33 -36.21 23.88
C GLU A 207 1.02 -35.85 25.33
#